data_0f960e0c40d19952429655f80b8a5f66
#
_entry.id   0f960e0c40d19952429655f80b8a5f66
#
_cell.length_a   1.000
_cell.length_b   1.000
_cell.length_c   1.000
_cell.angle_alpha   90.00
_cell.angle_beta   90.00
_cell.angle_gamma   90.00
#
_symmetry.space_group_name_H-M   'P 1'
#
loop_
_entity.id
_entity.type
_entity.pdbx_description
1 polymer ?
#
loop_
_entity_poly.entity_id
_entity_poly.type
_entity_poly.pdbx_seq_one_letter_code
_entity_poly.pdbx_strand_id
1 'polypeptide(L)'
;MRSHQFFGWLTLMILLLGITALTLAQQAGAFSLSAITASPEQVGDGSLWLLLSSGLVAQTPIALSLLSLGVVAVLVQALCGSWTLWLSAVIGHSASTVMVYLVIGSVALADRDVVGRLLAEQDYGVSAIFAAWLGVVAARICLRPGARWADKLGTILLCLGTVLVAWLVRGEPAPSVLDTEHLLAFAIGWSLGAAQKRRRVGPLAFLPGAAPGG
;
A
#
# COMPACT_ATOMS: atom_id res chain seq x y z
N MET A 1 19.13 21.05 -0.53
CA MET A 1 18.51 19.75 -0.89
C MET A 1 19.07 19.30 -2.22
N ARG A 2 19.57 18.06 -2.34
CA ARG A 2 20.03 17.54 -3.64
C ARG A 2 18.79 17.41 -4.56
N SER A 3 18.93 17.76 -5.83
CA SER A 3 17.84 17.77 -6.82
C SER A 3 16.95 16.50 -6.80
N HIS A 4 17.57 15.32 -6.68
CA HIS A 4 16.86 14.03 -6.60
C HIS A 4 15.91 13.90 -5.40
N GLN A 5 16.23 14.50 -4.25
CA GLN A 5 15.34 14.48 -3.09
C GLN A 5 14.13 15.38 -3.31
N PHE A 6 14.35 16.55 -3.89
CA PHE A 6 13.27 17.46 -4.23
C PHE A 6 12.24 16.81 -5.18
N PHE A 7 12.72 16.19 -6.26
CA PHE A 7 11.84 15.46 -7.20
C PHE A 7 11.07 14.32 -6.52
N GLY A 8 11.69 13.62 -5.57
CA GLY A 8 11.02 12.56 -4.83
C GLY A 8 9.86 13.06 -3.97
N TRP A 9 10.03 14.18 -3.29
CA TRP A 9 8.95 14.79 -2.52
C TRP A 9 7.86 15.38 -3.43
N LEU A 10 8.23 15.95 -4.55
CA LEU A 10 7.28 16.47 -5.54
C LEU A 10 6.39 15.34 -6.09
N THR A 11 6.96 14.20 -6.47
CA THR A 11 6.18 13.06 -6.98
C THR A 11 5.25 12.48 -5.93
N LEU A 12 5.66 12.43 -4.66
CA LEU A 12 4.79 12.03 -3.55
C LEU A 12 3.61 13.00 -3.40
N MET A 13 3.87 14.30 -3.43
CA MET A 13 2.80 15.32 -3.35
C MET A 13 1.80 15.18 -4.50
N ILE A 14 2.29 14.96 -5.74
CA ILE A 14 1.44 14.74 -6.91
C ILE A 14 0.56 13.50 -6.72
N LEU A 15 1.13 12.40 -6.21
CA LEU A 15 0.38 11.18 -5.94
C LEU A 15 -0.75 11.42 -4.93
N LEU A 16 -0.44 12.01 -3.78
CA LEU A 16 -1.43 12.26 -2.73
C LEU A 16 -2.51 13.24 -3.18
N LEU A 17 -2.14 14.30 -3.89
CA LEU A 17 -3.10 15.24 -4.47
C LEU A 17 -3.97 14.57 -5.54
N GLY A 18 -3.39 13.71 -6.39
CA GLY A 18 -4.12 12.96 -7.41
C GLY A 18 -5.15 12.03 -6.78
N ILE A 19 -4.76 11.23 -5.78
CA ILE A 19 -5.69 10.36 -5.03
C ILE A 19 -6.79 11.18 -4.37
N THR A 20 -6.44 12.29 -3.73
CA THR A 20 -7.44 13.18 -3.09
C THR A 20 -8.42 13.75 -4.11
N ALA A 21 -7.91 14.27 -5.23
CA ALA A 21 -8.74 14.85 -6.29
C ALA A 21 -9.68 13.82 -6.92
N LEU A 22 -9.18 12.61 -7.23
CA LEU A 22 -9.99 11.52 -7.77
C LEU A 22 -11.07 11.08 -6.77
N THR A 23 -10.73 10.95 -5.49
CA THR A 23 -11.68 10.59 -4.44
C THR A 23 -12.77 11.64 -4.31
N LEU A 24 -12.42 12.92 -4.28
CA LEU A 24 -13.41 14.02 -4.20
C LEU A 24 -14.27 14.11 -5.47
N ALA A 25 -13.69 13.93 -6.65
CA ALA A 25 -14.44 13.91 -7.92
C ALA A 25 -15.43 12.75 -7.97
N GLN A 26 -15.05 11.55 -7.50
CA GLN A 26 -15.92 10.40 -7.38
C GLN A 26 -17.07 10.68 -6.40
N GLN A 27 -16.78 11.27 -5.23
CA GLN A 27 -17.79 11.65 -4.23
C GLN A 27 -18.78 12.72 -4.77
N ALA A 28 -18.29 13.63 -5.62
CA ALA A 28 -19.11 14.62 -6.28
C ALA A 28 -19.94 14.06 -7.47
N GLY A 29 -19.82 12.74 -7.75
CA GLY A 29 -20.56 12.10 -8.84
C GLY A 29 -20.02 12.40 -10.24
N ALA A 30 -18.77 12.86 -10.36
CA ALA A 30 -18.17 13.15 -11.68
C ALA A 30 -17.99 11.88 -12.54
N PHE A 31 -17.90 10.70 -11.91
CA PHE A 31 -17.86 9.40 -12.56
C PHE A 31 -18.34 8.30 -11.60
N SER A 32 -18.78 7.17 -12.17
CA SER A 32 -19.18 6.02 -11.37
C SER A 32 -17.96 5.31 -10.75
N LEU A 33 -18.10 4.78 -9.54
CA LEU A 33 -17.05 4.00 -8.91
C LEU A 33 -16.64 2.80 -9.78
N SER A 34 -17.61 2.12 -10.41
CA SER A 34 -17.39 0.99 -11.31
C SER A 34 -16.51 1.30 -12.53
N ALA A 35 -16.35 2.57 -12.90
CA ALA A 35 -15.48 2.97 -14.00
C ALA A 35 -13.99 2.85 -13.68
N ILE A 36 -13.62 2.79 -12.41
CA ILE A 36 -12.22 2.79 -11.94
C ILE A 36 -11.90 1.66 -10.97
N THR A 37 -12.89 0.90 -10.50
CA THR A 37 -12.71 -0.27 -9.63
C THR A 37 -12.47 -1.51 -10.45
N ALA A 38 -11.70 -2.46 -9.91
CA ALA A 38 -11.43 -3.73 -10.52
C ALA A 38 -12.38 -4.81 -9.97
N SER A 39 -12.72 -5.79 -10.81
CA SER A 39 -13.26 -7.07 -10.35
C SER A 39 -12.57 -8.22 -11.09
N PRO A 40 -12.55 -9.44 -10.54
CA PRO A 40 -11.97 -10.58 -11.24
C PRO A 40 -12.56 -10.80 -12.65
N GLU A 41 -13.85 -10.57 -12.82
CA GLU A 41 -14.54 -10.70 -14.11
C GLU A 41 -14.06 -9.64 -15.11
N GLN A 42 -14.05 -8.36 -14.73
CA GLN A 42 -13.58 -7.27 -15.59
C GLN A 42 -12.12 -7.43 -16.02
N VAL A 43 -11.26 -7.86 -15.10
CA VAL A 43 -9.84 -8.10 -15.38
C VAL A 43 -9.68 -9.33 -16.28
N GLY A 44 -10.48 -10.38 -16.07
CA GLY A 44 -10.55 -11.56 -16.94
C GLY A 44 -10.98 -11.22 -18.36
N ASP A 45 -11.88 -10.25 -18.54
CA ASP A 45 -12.33 -9.72 -19.84
C ASP A 45 -11.33 -8.74 -20.48
N GLY A 46 -10.15 -8.52 -19.86
CA GLY A 46 -9.07 -7.74 -20.44
C GLY A 46 -8.97 -6.30 -19.97
N SER A 47 -9.77 -5.86 -19.00
CA SER A 47 -9.71 -4.50 -18.42
C SER A 47 -8.54 -4.35 -17.43
N LEU A 48 -7.32 -4.66 -17.87
CA LEU A 48 -6.12 -4.71 -17.01
C LEU A 48 -5.73 -3.37 -16.39
N TRP A 49 -6.11 -2.24 -17.00
CA TRP A 49 -5.85 -0.90 -16.47
C TRP A 49 -6.55 -0.66 -15.12
N LEU A 50 -7.64 -1.38 -14.85
CA LEU A 50 -8.36 -1.33 -13.57
C LEU A 50 -7.49 -1.80 -12.40
N LEU A 51 -6.51 -2.68 -12.63
CA LEU A 51 -5.53 -3.09 -11.62
C LEU A 51 -4.69 -1.92 -11.08
N LEU A 52 -4.57 -0.84 -11.82
CA LEU A 52 -3.85 0.36 -11.38
C LEU A 52 -4.81 1.43 -10.87
N SER A 53 -5.94 1.66 -11.56
CA SER A 53 -6.88 2.73 -11.20
C SER A 53 -7.64 2.43 -9.91
N SER A 54 -7.91 1.17 -9.59
CA SER A 54 -8.63 0.78 -8.36
C SER A 54 -7.89 1.20 -7.09
N GLY A 55 -6.56 1.25 -7.12
CA GLY A 55 -5.73 1.73 -6.01
C GLY A 55 -5.69 3.25 -5.82
N LEU A 56 -6.36 4.04 -6.67
CA LEU A 56 -6.26 5.50 -6.65
C LEU A 56 -7.44 6.22 -5.97
N VAL A 57 -8.35 5.50 -5.33
CA VAL A 57 -9.49 6.08 -4.62
C VAL A 57 -9.47 5.68 -3.15
N ALA A 58 -9.66 6.66 -2.27
CA ALA A 58 -9.72 6.40 -0.84
C ALA A 58 -11.10 5.90 -0.42
N GLN A 59 -11.11 4.88 0.44
CA GLN A 59 -12.34 4.34 1.04
C GLN A 59 -12.81 5.21 2.22
N THR A 60 -14.08 5.08 2.57
CA THR A 60 -14.65 5.71 3.77
C THR A 60 -14.11 5.02 5.06
N PRO A 61 -13.77 5.78 6.11
CA PRO A 61 -13.82 7.26 6.21
C PRO A 61 -12.64 7.93 5.50
N ILE A 62 -12.94 8.75 4.48
CA ILE A 62 -11.95 9.29 3.53
C ILE A 62 -10.81 10.04 4.22
N ALA A 63 -11.14 10.92 5.17
CA ALA A 63 -10.13 11.72 5.86
C ALA A 63 -9.11 10.84 6.60
N LEU A 64 -9.56 9.77 7.26
CA LEU A 64 -8.69 8.83 7.95
C LEU A 64 -7.83 8.04 6.96
N SER A 65 -8.41 7.59 5.85
CA SER A 65 -7.71 6.86 4.79
C SER A 65 -6.61 7.71 4.16
N LEU A 66 -6.90 8.97 3.81
CA LEU A 66 -5.92 9.89 3.23
C LEU A 66 -4.83 10.29 4.22
N LEU A 67 -5.19 10.54 5.49
CA LEU A 67 -4.22 10.89 6.53
C LEU A 67 -3.25 9.72 6.80
N SER A 68 -3.78 8.52 7.01
CA SER A 68 -2.97 7.34 7.27
C SER A 68 -2.06 7.00 6.10
N LEU A 69 -2.59 7.06 4.86
CA LEU A 69 -1.82 6.88 3.64
C LEU A 69 -0.68 7.90 3.57
N GLY A 70 -0.97 9.19 3.81
CA GLY A 70 0.01 10.28 3.78
C GLY A 70 1.13 10.08 4.79
N VAL A 71 0.80 9.72 6.03
CA VAL A 71 1.80 9.46 7.10
C VAL A 71 2.73 8.32 6.69
N VAL A 72 2.19 7.19 6.24
CA VAL A 72 3.02 6.03 5.86
C VAL A 72 3.83 6.32 4.60
N ALA A 73 3.26 7.05 3.62
CA ALA A 73 3.98 7.47 2.42
C ALA A 73 5.19 8.35 2.74
N VAL A 74 5.03 9.33 3.65
CA VAL A 74 6.13 10.18 4.15
C VAL A 74 7.21 9.33 4.82
N LEU A 75 6.83 8.34 5.63
CA LEU A 75 7.80 7.43 6.27
C LEU A 75 8.56 6.60 5.24
N VAL A 76 7.89 6.01 4.23
CA VAL A 76 8.56 5.27 3.16
C VAL A 76 9.49 6.18 2.37
N GLN A 77 9.02 7.38 2.00
CA GLN A 77 9.83 8.36 1.27
C GLN A 77 11.09 8.75 2.06
N ALA A 78 10.96 9.00 3.35
CA ALA A 78 12.07 9.41 4.22
C ALA A 78 13.07 8.26 4.47
N LEU A 79 12.58 7.03 4.68
CA LEU A 79 13.40 5.87 5.04
C LEU A 79 14.01 5.16 3.83
N CYS A 80 13.31 5.14 2.70
CA CYS A 80 13.62 4.27 1.56
C CYS A 80 13.75 5.02 0.23
N GLY A 81 13.19 6.23 0.14
CA GLY A 81 13.20 7.05 -1.07
C GLY A 81 12.12 6.69 -2.09
N SER A 82 12.01 7.52 -3.13
CA SER A 82 10.92 7.50 -4.10
C SER A 82 10.81 6.21 -4.90
N TRP A 83 11.93 5.60 -5.26
CA TRP A 83 11.90 4.35 -6.02
C TRP A 83 11.15 3.26 -5.27
N THR A 84 11.42 3.10 -3.97
CA THR A 84 10.73 2.12 -3.13
C THR A 84 9.28 2.48 -2.93
N LEU A 85 8.99 3.76 -2.72
CA LEU A 85 7.63 4.24 -2.59
C LEU A 85 6.78 3.81 -3.79
N TRP A 86 7.23 4.14 -5.00
CA TRP A 86 6.51 3.82 -6.22
C TRP A 86 6.48 2.32 -6.52
N LEU A 87 7.60 1.64 -6.38
CA LEU A 87 7.70 0.21 -6.66
C LEU A 87 6.77 -0.59 -5.75
N SER A 88 6.77 -0.28 -4.44
CA SER A 88 5.90 -0.97 -3.49
C SER A 88 4.43 -0.60 -3.64
N ALA A 89 4.10 0.63 -4.06
CA ALA A 89 2.73 1.00 -4.38
C ALA A 89 2.20 0.18 -5.57
N VAL A 90 2.91 0.22 -6.69
CA VAL A 90 2.48 -0.43 -7.93
C VAL A 90 2.50 -1.95 -7.79
N ILE A 91 3.63 -2.53 -7.38
CA ILE A 91 3.75 -4.00 -7.28
C ILE A 91 2.92 -4.53 -6.10
N GLY A 92 2.95 -3.83 -4.96
CA GLY A 92 2.21 -4.25 -3.77
C GLY A 92 0.72 -4.35 -4.04
N HIS A 93 0.13 -3.34 -4.67
CA HIS A 93 -1.28 -3.35 -5.04
C HIS A 93 -1.55 -4.33 -6.19
N SER A 94 -0.95 -4.12 -7.36
CA SER A 94 -1.31 -4.92 -8.55
C SER A 94 -1.00 -6.41 -8.40
N ALA A 95 0.13 -6.79 -7.77
CA ALA A 95 0.46 -8.20 -7.61
C ALA A 95 -0.42 -8.89 -6.56
N SER A 96 -0.77 -8.23 -5.45
CA SER A 96 -1.70 -8.80 -4.46
C SER A 96 -3.08 -9.02 -5.07
N THR A 97 -3.61 -8.04 -5.80
CA THR A 97 -4.88 -8.13 -6.51
C THR A 97 -4.86 -9.29 -7.53
N VAL A 98 -3.84 -9.35 -8.38
CA VAL A 98 -3.71 -10.44 -9.38
C VAL A 98 -3.62 -11.81 -8.70
N MET A 99 -2.87 -11.95 -7.60
CA MET A 99 -2.77 -13.23 -6.88
C MET A 99 -4.13 -13.67 -6.32
N VAL A 100 -4.89 -12.74 -5.74
CA VAL A 100 -6.24 -13.02 -5.24
C VAL A 100 -7.18 -13.41 -6.39
N TYR A 101 -7.13 -12.66 -7.50
CA TYR A 101 -7.97 -12.94 -8.68
C TYR A 101 -7.64 -14.29 -9.34
N LEU A 102 -6.37 -14.68 -9.36
CA LEU A 102 -5.97 -16.00 -9.84
C LEU A 102 -6.53 -17.13 -8.96
N VAL A 103 -6.57 -16.93 -7.64
CA VAL A 103 -7.18 -17.91 -6.72
C VAL A 103 -8.69 -17.99 -6.97
N ILE A 104 -9.39 -16.84 -7.03
CA ILE A 104 -10.83 -16.81 -7.31
C ILE A 104 -11.12 -17.45 -8.66
N GLY A 105 -10.37 -17.09 -9.72
CA GLY A 105 -10.52 -17.67 -11.05
C GLY A 105 -10.27 -19.17 -11.08
N SER A 106 -9.28 -19.66 -10.33
CA SER A 106 -8.99 -21.11 -10.24
C SER A 106 -10.14 -21.87 -9.56
N VAL A 107 -10.73 -21.30 -8.51
CA VAL A 107 -11.93 -21.90 -7.86
C VAL A 107 -13.13 -21.82 -8.81
N ALA A 108 -13.31 -20.73 -9.54
CA ALA A 108 -14.40 -20.57 -10.50
C ALA A 108 -14.36 -21.59 -11.65
N LEU A 109 -13.17 -22.05 -12.05
CA LEU A 109 -13.02 -23.13 -13.02
C LEU A 109 -13.49 -24.48 -12.50
N ALA A 110 -13.41 -24.69 -11.18
CA ALA A 110 -13.88 -25.92 -10.53
C ALA A 110 -15.36 -25.84 -10.16
N ASP A 111 -15.78 -24.70 -9.58
CA ASP A 111 -17.16 -24.47 -9.12
C ASP A 111 -17.47 -22.95 -9.12
N ARG A 112 -18.15 -22.51 -10.16
CA ARG A 112 -18.50 -21.09 -10.33
C ARG A 112 -19.53 -20.59 -9.31
N ASP A 113 -20.40 -21.46 -8.81
CA ASP A 113 -21.46 -21.08 -7.89
C ASP A 113 -20.89 -20.68 -6.53
N VAL A 114 -19.79 -21.30 -6.13
CA VAL A 114 -19.09 -21.00 -4.87
C VAL A 114 -18.51 -19.57 -4.86
N VAL A 115 -18.00 -19.11 -5.98
CA VAL A 115 -17.31 -17.81 -6.08
C VAL A 115 -18.04 -16.77 -6.93
N GLY A 116 -19.27 -17.07 -7.39
CA GLY A 116 -20.00 -16.20 -8.34
C GLY A 116 -20.14 -14.75 -7.85
N ARG A 117 -20.37 -14.54 -6.56
CA ARG A 117 -20.42 -13.21 -5.96
C ARG A 117 -19.07 -12.52 -5.95
N LEU A 118 -17.99 -13.27 -5.66
CA LEU A 118 -16.63 -12.74 -5.59
C LEU A 118 -16.09 -12.33 -6.98
N LEU A 119 -16.57 -12.99 -8.05
CA LEU A 119 -16.18 -12.63 -9.43
C LEU A 119 -16.65 -11.22 -9.82
N ALA A 120 -17.82 -10.80 -9.33
CA ALA A 120 -18.39 -9.48 -9.60
C ALA A 120 -18.09 -8.45 -8.51
N GLU A 121 -17.49 -8.87 -7.39
CA GLU A 121 -17.17 -7.97 -6.28
C GLU A 121 -16.12 -6.94 -6.72
N GLN A 122 -16.46 -5.67 -6.48
CA GLN A 122 -15.57 -4.57 -6.85
C GLN A 122 -14.53 -4.35 -5.78
N ASP A 123 -13.29 -4.49 -6.20
CA ASP A 123 -12.10 -4.21 -5.40
C ASP A 123 -11.58 -2.80 -5.71
N TYR A 124 -11.43 -2.01 -4.69
CA TYR A 124 -10.90 -0.66 -4.81
C TYR A 124 -10.37 -0.13 -3.48
N GLY A 125 -9.50 0.83 -3.59
CA GLY A 125 -9.02 1.61 -2.46
C GLY A 125 -7.51 1.60 -2.28
N VAL A 126 -7.06 2.67 -1.69
CA VAL A 126 -5.63 2.88 -1.37
C VAL A 126 -5.10 1.93 -0.29
N SER A 127 -5.95 1.08 0.27
CA SER A 127 -5.63 0.24 1.43
C SER A 127 -4.57 -0.83 1.13
N ALA A 128 -4.55 -1.41 -0.06
CA ALA A 128 -3.50 -2.34 -0.48
C ALA A 128 -2.15 -1.62 -0.67
N ILE A 129 -2.15 -0.41 -1.23
CA ILE A 129 -0.95 0.45 -1.29
C ILE A 129 -0.45 0.77 0.13
N PHE A 130 -1.36 1.15 1.02
CA PHE A 130 -1.05 1.42 2.42
C PHE A 130 -0.45 0.18 3.10
N ALA A 131 -1.02 -1.00 2.92
CA ALA A 131 -0.53 -2.26 3.48
C ALA A 131 0.89 -2.59 2.97
N ALA A 132 1.15 -2.41 1.67
CA ALA A 132 2.47 -2.60 1.09
C ALA A 132 3.50 -1.62 1.69
N TRP A 133 3.15 -0.35 1.81
CA TRP A 133 4.03 0.65 2.44
C TRP A 133 4.28 0.35 3.92
N LEU A 134 3.27 -0.09 4.65
CA LEU A 134 3.42 -0.52 6.03
C LEU A 134 4.40 -1.69 6.14
N GLY A 135 4.32 -2.66 5.22
CA GLY A 135 5.27 -3.77 5.10
C GLY A 135 6.71 -3.29 4.88
N VAL A 136 6.92 -2.32 3.98
CA VAL A 136 8.25 -1.70 3.76
C VAL A 136 8.79 -1.07 5.03
N VAL A 137 7.98 -0.24 5.71
CA VAL A 137 8.39 0.43 6.95
C VAL A 137 8.73 -0.59 8.04
N ALA A 138 7.87 -1.59 8.21
CA ALA A 138 8.06 -2.66 9.19
C ALA A 138 9.36 -3.44 8.94
N ALA A 139 9.63 -3.81 7.68
CA ALA A 139 10.89 -4.48 7.32
C ALA A 139 12.11 -3.60 7.63
N ARG A 140 12.04 -2.31 7.33
CA ARG A 140 13.14 -1.37 7.57
C ARG A 140 13.44 -1.19 9.05
N ILE A 141 12.43 -1.15 9.89
CA ILE A 141 12.60 -1.03 11.34
C ILE A 141 13.11 -2.34 11.93
N CYS A 142 12.46 -3.46 11.61
CA CYS A 142 12.75 -4.76 12.22
C CYS A 142 14.11 -5.35 11.78
N LEU A 143 14.51 -5.12 10.52
CA LEU A 143 15.71 -5.72 9.94
C LEU A 143 16.94 -4.78 9.96
N ARG A 144 16.82 -3.59 10.55
CA ARG A 144 17.98 -2.71 10.69
C ARG A 144 19.01 -3.33 11.63
N PRO A 145 20.33 -3.15 11.35
CA PRO A 145 21.37 -3.54 12.29
C PRO A 145 21.18 -2.83 13.64
N GLY A 146 21.22 -3.58 14.74
CA GLY A 146 21.04 -3.02 16.08
C GLY A 146 19.60 -2.72 16.46
N ALA A 147 18.60 -3.18 15.70
CA ALA A 147 17.19 -3.05 16.09
C ALA A 147 16.94 -3.75 17.44
N ARG A 148 16.51 -2.96 18.42
CA ARG A 148 16.19 -3.46 19.77
C ARG A 148 14.89 -4.26 19.72
N TRP A 149 14.71 -5.16 20.71
CA TRP A 149 13.47 -5.90 20.84
C TRP A 149 12.23 -4.97 20.94
N ALA A 150 12.36 -3.86 21.64
CA ALA A 150 11.30 -2.88 21.76
C ALA A 150 10.87 -2.28 20.40
N ASP A 151 11.81 -2.04 19.50
CA ASP A 151 11.53 -1.52 18.14
C ASP A 151 10.71 -2.53 17.33
N LYS A 152 11.07 -3.81 17.44
CA LYS A 152 10.37 -4.92 16.76
C LYS A 152 8.96 -5.10 17.33
N LEU A 153 8.85 -5.14 18.66
CA LEU A 153 7.56 -5.28 19.34
C LEU A 153 6.64 -4.08 19.02
N GLY A 154 7.16 -2.86 19.12
CA GLY A 154 6.40 -1.66 18.77
C GLY A 154 5.90 -1.67 17.32
N THR A 155 6.72 -2.16 16.39
CA THR A 155 6.32 -2.30 14.98
C THR A 155 5.22 -3.35 14.81
N ILE A 156 5.34 -4.52 15.47
CA ILE A 156 4.33 -5.58 15.44
C ILE A 156 3.01 -5.04 16.01
N LEU A 157 3.05 -4.38 17.16
CA LEU A 157 1.85 -3.81 17.79
C LEU A 157 1.21 -2.74 16.93
N LEU A 158 2.01 -1.90 16.24
CA LEU A 158 1.49 -0.92 15.29
C LEU A 158 0.77 -1.61 14.13
N CYS A 159 1.37 -2.63 13.52
CA CYS A 159 0.76 -3.37 12.42
C CYS A 159 -0.54 -4.05 12.85
N LEU A 160 -0.52 -4.76 13.98
CA LEU A 160 -1.72 -5.41 14.53
C LEU A 160 -2.80 -4.40 14.91
N GLY A 161 -2.42 -3.27 15.54
CA GLY A 161 -3.34 -2.19 15.86
C GLY A 161 -3.99 -1.60 14.62
N THR A 162 -3.24 -1.41 13.54
CA THR A 162 -3.77 -0.92 12.26
C THR A 162 -4.79 -1.89 11.68
N VAL A 163 -4.49 -3.20 11.67
CA VAL A 163 -5.42 -4.23 11.20
C VAL A 163 -6.69 -4.26 12.06
N LEU A 164 -6.54 -4.22 13.39
CA LEU A 164 -7.67 -4.20 14.31
C LEU A 164 -8.57 -2.98 14.11
N VAL A 165 -7.98 -1.80 13.99
CA VAL A 165 -8.75 -0.56 13.74
C VAL A 165 -9.48 -0.63 12.39
N ALA A 166 -8.81 -1.11 11.33
CA ALA A 166 -9.43 -1.29 10.03
C ALA A 166 -10.62 -2.26 10.10
N TRP A 167 -10.47 -3.36 10.82
CA TRP A 167 -11.54 -4.35 11.01
C TRP A 167 -12.72 -3.77 11.82
N LEU A 168 -12.44 -3.06 12.92
CA LEU A 168 -13.49 -2.44 13.75
C LEU A 168 -14.26 -1.35 12.98
N VAL A 169 -13.56 -0.59 12.11
CA VAL A 169 -14.20 0.48 11.31
C VAL A 169 -15.10 -0.09 10.21
N ARG A 170 -14.74 -1.23 9.62
CA ARG A 170 -15.56 -1.88 8.60
C ARG A 170 -16.82 -2.52 9.15
N GLY A 171 -16.80 -2.99 10.39
CA GLY A 171 -17.95 -3.65 11.02
C GLY A 171 -18.34 -5.01 10.40
N GLU A 172 -17.48 -5.59 9.59
CA GLU A 172 -17.73 -6.89 8.94
C GLU A 172 -17.38 -8.06 9.87
N PRO A 173 -18.24 -9.10 9.93
CA PRO A 173 -18.09 -10.18 10.92
C PRO A 173 -17.04 -11.24 10.58
N ALA A 174 -16.48 -11.24 9.36
CA ALA A 174 -15.52 -12.26 8.91
C ALA A 174 -14.40 -11.65 8.07
N PRO A 175 -13.20 -12.25 8.02
CA PRO A 175 -12.16 -11.87 7.08
C PRO A 175 -12.70 -11.94 5.66
N SER A 176 -12.60 -10.83 4.93
CA SER A 176 -13.01 -10.76 3.53
C SER A 176 -11.84 -11.21 2.62
N VAL A 177 -12.13 -11.43 1.34
CA VAL A 177 -11.10 -11.69 0.33
C VAL A 177 -10.13 -10.50 0.25
N LEU A 178 -10.64 -9.28 0.47
CA LEU A 178 -9.84 -8.05 0.55
C LEU A 178 -8.82 -8.09 1.69
N ASP A 179 -9.13 -8.72 2.83
CA ASP A 179 -8.17 -8.86 3.92
C ASP A 179 -6.98 -9.74 3.53
N THR A 180 -7.22 -10.78 2.70
CA THR A 180 -6.16 -11.61 2.12
C THR A 180 -5.27 -10.78 1.19
N GLU A 181 -5.86 -9.91 0.37
CA GLU A 181 -5.11 -8.99 -0.48
C GLU A 181 -4.20 -8.07 0.32
N HIS A 182 -4.70 -7.49 1.41
CA HIS A 182 -3.89 -6.62 2.28
C HIS A 182 -2.72 -7.37 2.93
N LEU A 183 -2.92 -8.63 3.34
CA LEU A 183 -1.83 -9.46 3.88
C LEU A 183 -0.78 -9.76 2.80
N LEU A 184 -1.20 -10.06 1.57
CA LEU A 184 -0.29 -10.28 0.44
C LEU A 184 0.45 -8.98 0.09
N ALA A 185 -0.24 -7.85 0.01
CA ALA A 185 0.37 -6.54 -0.24
C ALA A 185 1.41 -6.20 0.84
N PHE A 186 1.09 -6.43 2.11
CA PHE A 186 2.03 -6.26 3.22
C PHE A 186 3.26 -7.17 3.06
N ALA A 187 3.08 -8.45 2.75
CA ALA A 187 4.17 -9.41 2.56
C ALA A 187 5.08 -9.04 1.38
N ILE A 188 4.49 -8.55 0.27
CA ILE A 188 5.23 -8.02 -0.88
C ILE A 188 6.03 -6.78 -0.45
N GLY A 189 5.40 -5.84 0.23
CA GLY A 189 6.06 -4.64 0.75
C GLY A 189 7.20 -4.96 1.71
N TRP A 190 6.98 -5.90 2.64
CA TRP A 190 8.04 -6.41 3.53
C TRP A 190 9.22 -6.96 2.75
N SER A 191 8.95 -7.80 1.73
CA SER A 191 9.98 -8.41 0.89
C SER A 191 10.78 -7.36 0.13
N LEU A 192 10.12 -6.35 -0.43
CA LEU A 192 10.78 -5.22 -1.10
C LEU A 192 11.62 -4.39 -0.13
N GLY A 193 11.10 -4.11 1.06
CA GLY A 193 11.85 -3.41 2.12
C GLY A 193 13.08 -4.18 2.60
N ALA A 194 12.97 -5.50 2.73
CA ALA A 194 14.05 -6.39 3.11
C ALA A 194 15.11 -6.53 2.01
N ALA A 195 14.69 -6.65 0.74
CA ALA A 195 15.56 -6.78 -0.43
C ALA A 195 16.36 -5.50 -0.72
N GLN A 196 15.88 -4.35 -0.30
CA GLN A 196 16.66 -3.12 -0.32
C GLN A 196 17.87 -3.21 0.62
N LYS A 197 18.66 -4.25 0.40
CA LYS A 197 19.96 -4.41 1.04
C LYS A 197 20.72 -3.09 0.92
N ARG A 198 20.74 -2.32 2.04
CA ARG A 198 21.90 -1.50 2.39
C ARG A 198 22.55 -0.74 1.22
N ARG A 199 21.78 -0.06 0.40
CA ARG A 199 22.33 1.19 -0.11
C ARG A 199 22.50 2.00 1.17
N ARG A 200 23.74 2.02 1.66
CA ARG A 200 24.16 2.84 2.80
C ARG A 200 23.56 4.22 2.59
N VAL A 201 22.43 4.48 3.21
CA VAL A 201 22.14 5.84 3.63
C VAL A 201 23.25 6.08 4.62
N GLY A 202 24.24 6.84 4.21
CA GLY A 202 25.33 7.23 5.10
C GLY A 202 24.73 7.72 6.39
N PRO A 203 25.39 7.49 7.53
CA PRO A 203 24.88 7.90 8.82
C PRO A 203 24.52 9.36 8.68
N LEU A 204 23.29 9.70 9.08
CA LEU A 204 22.75 11.04 9.26
C LEU A 204 23.76 12.18 9.04
N ALA A 205 24.04 12.51 7.79
CA ALA A 205 24.86 13.68 7.44
C ALA A 205 24.03 14.97 7.67
N PHE A 206 23.18 14.96 8.69
CA PHE A 206 22.38 16.10 9.11
C PHE A 206 22.82 16.68 10.47
N LEU A 207 23.92 16.18 11.04
CA LEU A 207 24.56 16.90 12.13
C LEU A 207 25.69 17.75 11.53
N PRO A 208 25.53 19.07 11.38
CA PRO A 208 26.66 19.95 11.09
C PRO A 208 27.54 19.96 12.33
N GLY A 209 28.72 19.31 12.28
CA GLY A 209 29.66 19.38 13.37
C GLY A 209 30.64 18.24 13.56
N ALA A 210 30.56 17.13 12.85
CA ALA A 210 31.61 16.09 12.91
C ALA A 210 32.70 16.44 11.88
N ALA A 211 33.57 17.38 12.23
CA ALA A 211 34.85 17.53 11.55
C ALA A 211 35.66 16.22 11.72
N PRO A 212 36.32 15.70 10.69
CA PRO A 212 37.27 14.60 10.87
C PRO A 212 38.42 15.12 11.71
N GLY A 213 38.47 14.68 12.97
CA GLY A 213 39.66 14.86 13.83
C GLY A 213 40.87 14.21 13.16
N GLY A 214 41.94 14.97 13.07
CA GLY A 214 43.21 14.62 12.48
C GLY A 214 43.99 13.48 13.19
#